data_23cf6593da2b2b10ed4e0b5d3984f21e
#
_entry.id   23cf6593da2b2b10ed4e0b5d3984f21e
#
_cell.length_a   1.000
_cell.length_b   1.000
_cell.length_c   1.000
_cell.angle_alpha   90.00
_cell.angle_beta   90.00
_cell.angle_gamma   90.00
#
_symmetry.space_group_name_H-M   'P 1'
#
loop_
_entity.id
_entity.type
_entity.pdbx_description
1 polymer ?
#
loop_
_entity_poly.entity_id
_entity_poly.type
_entity_poly.pdbx_seq_one_letter_code
_entity_poly.pdbx_strand_id
1 'polypeptide(L)'
;MSYFETEGNSTCVMTYSHDGFGLGHLRRNTTIASVLARQVPDSSVLMLIGCPSGAVFKLPTGVDFIKLPSVIKRNTGVWLPMRLRIGLEKTKALRVATIQEAVRVFHPQALLVDHVPVGIWGELLPSLQMLKRRSDAPTIVLGLRDILDAPEVTRTLWERDGTYEAIRRYYDEIFIYGHKEIFDTGASYGLDGEFASKLHYLGYVCEQEPYKSQQEMRQELQVENKLVVITGGGGADAFPMMLECMKALQVLGGNSGLEVIFITGPLMEGGQREHLRELAKGLQARVLVHVDDHLSYMNAADLVVTMAGYNSLYQLIRLRKKGLVIPRPGPSAEQQTRARLFAERGLVDVVRPGELSPKRLAEKFMDDLERTDYPLYDPTFDTNGSRKAADRLAEQLTATRVSSTACYRERGQGDTRIYR
;
A
#
# COMPACT_ATOMS: atom_id res chain seq x y z
N MET A 1 -1.37 32.46 12.40
CA MET A 1 -1.79 31.60 11.28
C MET A 1 -1.64 32.42 10.01
N SER A 2 -0.55 32.25 9.27
CA SER A 2 -0.39 32.89 7.96
C SER A 2 -1.15 32.01 6.96
N TYR A 3 -2.26 32.52 6.41
CA TYR A 3 -2.88 31.93 5.24
C TYR A 3 -1.87 32.03 4.08
N PHE A 4 -1.55 30.90 3.45
CA PHE A 4 -0.70 30.84 2.28
C PHE A 4 -1.49 31.42 1.08
N GLU A 5 -1.40 32.71 0.84
CA GLU A 5 -1.65 33.29 -0.47
C GLU A 5 -0.39 33.09 -1.34
N THR A 6 -0.25 31.92 -1.90
CA THR A 6 0.68 31.72 -3.02
C THR A 6 -0.14 31.41 -4.26
N GLU A 7 -0.63 32.45 -4.93
CA GLU A 7 -0.89 32.42 -6.36
C GLU A 7 0.47 32.33 -7.08
N GLY A 8 1.14 31.22 -6.98
CA GLY A 8 2.41 30.99 -7.64
C GLY A 8 2.58 29.51 -7.92
N ASN A 9 2.59 29.14 -9.17
CA ASN A 9 3.16 27.91 -9.80
C ASN A 9 3.31 26.66 -8.90
N SER A 10 2.32 26.34 -8.05
CA SER A 10 2.34 25.13 -7.25
C SER A 10 2.28 23.91 -8.17
N THR A 11 3.13 22.92 -7.90
CA THR A 11 3.12 21.65 -8.63
C THR A 11 1.98 20.79 -8.12
N CYS A 12 1.00 20.50 -8.98
CA CYS A 12 -0.18 19.71 -8.62
C CYS A 12 -0.01 18.25 -9.03
N VAL A 13 -0.02 17.35 -8.07
CA VAL A 13 0.02 15.90 -8.30
C VAL A 13 -1.26 15.26 -7.75
N MET A 14 -1.87 14.41 -8.53
CA MET A 14 -3.04 13.67 -8.09
C MET A 14 -2.71 12.19 -7.96
N THR A 15 -3.23 11.54 -6.91
CA THR A 15 -3.17 10.09 -6.79
C THR A 15 -4.57 9.49 -6.72
N TYR A 16 -4.73 8.28 -7.20
CA TYR A 16 -5.98 7.55 -7.11
C TYR A 16 -5.76 6.16 -6.53
N SER A 17 -6.54 5.79 -5.53
CA SER A 17 -6.64 4.43 -5.02
C SER A 17 -8.09 3.99 -4.85
N HIS A 18 -8.40 2.81 -5.37
CA HIS A 18 -9.78 2.30 -5.38
C HIS A 18 -10.25 1.75 -4.03
N ASP A 19 -9.34 1.38 -3.15
CA ASP A 19 -9.51 0.78 -1.81
C ASP A 19 -10.94 0.37 -1.41
N GLY A 20 -11.31 -0.85 -1.75
CA GLY A 20 -12.56 -1.45 -1.27
C GLY A 20 -12.37 -2.30 -0.03
N PHE A 21 -11.13 -2.71 0.28
CA PHE A 21 -10.84 -3.68 1.33
C PHE A 21 -9.41 -3.54 1.84
N GLY A 22 -9.25 -3.17 3.10
CA GLY A 22 -7.93 -3.00 3.73
C GLY A 22 -7.34 -1.59 3.59
N LEU A 23 -6.17 -1.40 4.19
CA LEU A 23 -5.45 -0.12 4.23
C LEU A 23 -4.23 -0.08 3.29
N GLY A 24 -4.00 -1.15 2.53
CA GLY A 24 -2.74 -1.37 1.81
C GLY A 24 -2.44 -0.33 0.74
N HIS A 25 -3.42 -0.05 -0.11
CA HIS A 25 -3.30 0.93 -1.18
C HIS A 25 -3.21 2.35 -0.62
N LEU A 26 -4.08 2.68 0.33
CA LEU A 26 -4.08 3.98 1.00
C LEU A 26 -2.73 4.25 1.67
N ARG A 27 -2.19 3.31 2.46
CA ARG A 27 -0.88 3.44 3.12
C ARG A 27 0.24 3.70 2.11
N ARG A 28 0.31 2.92 1.04
CA ARG A 28 1.32 3.08 -0.01
C ARG A 28 1.24 4.47 -0.66
N ASN A 29 0.05 4.88 -1.08
CA ASN A 29 -0.13 6.20 -1.71
C ASN A 29 0.16 7.34 -0.74
N THR A 30 -0.27 7.25 0.52
CA THR A 30 0.06 8.24 1.56
C THR A 30 1.58 8.33 1.78
N THR A 31 2.28 7.19 1.80
CA THR A 31 3.73 7.16 1.95
C THR A 31 4.42 7.87 0.78
N ILE A 32 4.03 7.58 -0.47
CA ILE A 32 4.59 8.24 -1.66
C ILE A 32 4.25 9.73 -1.66
N ALA A 33 2.99 10.10 -1.41
CA ALA A 33 2.52 11.47 -1.36
C ALA A 33 3.28 12.31 -0.30
N SER A 34 3.49 11.72 0.88
CA SER A 34 4.22 12.37 1.98
C SER A 34 5.69 12.61 1.64
N VAL A 35 6.34 11.66 0.96
CA VAL A 35 7.73 11.83 0.51
C VAL A 35 7.79 12.90 -0.58
N LEU A 36 6.90 12.87 -1.55
CA LEU A 36 6.85 13.85 -2.64
C LEU A 36 6.65 15.28 -2.11
N ALA A 37 5.69 15.48 -1.20
CA ALA A 37 5.43 16.80 -0.61
C ALA A 37 6.62 17.37 0.20
N ARG A 38 7.45 16.49 0.79
CA ARG A 38 8.68 16.91 1.48
C ARG A 38 9.83 17.23 0.51
N GLN A 39 9.90 16.55 -0.63
CA GLN A 39 11.00 16.68 -1.59
C GLN A 39 10.78 17.79 -2.62
N VAL A 40 9.54 18.05 -2.99
CA VAL A 40 9.17 19.07 -3.96
C VAL A 40 8.52 20.25 -3.22
N PRO A 41 9.27 21.30 -2.92
CA PRO A 41 8.73 22.50 -2.28
C PRO A 41 7.55 23.06 -3.11
N ASP A 42 6.54 23.57 -2.43
CA ASP A 42 5.33 24.15 -3.03
C ASP A 42 4.50 23.16 -3.88
N SER A 43 4.69 21.85 -3.68
CA SER A 43 3.82 20.85 -4.28
C SER A 43 2.52 20.68 -3.49
N SER A 44 1.43 20.45 -4.22
CA SER A 44 0.14 20.05 -3.68
C SER A 44 -0.20 18.65 -4.20
N VAL A 45 -0.44 17.72 -3.29
CA VAL A 45 -0.81 16.34 -3.62
C VAL A 45 -2.25 16.08 -3.19
N LEU A 46 -3.14 15.89 -4.15
CA LEU A 46 -4.55 15.55 -3.88
C LEU A 46 -4.79 14.05 -4.10
N MET A 47 -5.19 13.36 -3.03
CA MET A 47 -5.43 11.92 -3.07
C MET A 47 -6.92 11.62 -3.25
N LEU A 48 -7.30 10.90 -4.31
CA LEU A 48 -8.65 10.36 -4.49
C LEU A 48 -8.70 8.96 -3.86
N ILE A 49 -9.42 8.81 -2.75
CA ILE A 49 -9.40 7.58 -1.95
C ILE A 49 -10.78 6.93 -1.84
N GLY A 50 -10.84 5.61 -2.08
CA GLY A 50 -12.06 4.80 -1.88
C GLY A 50 -12.19 4.25 -0.46
N CYS A 51 -11.10 4.19 0.31
CA CYS A 51 -11.03 3.55 1.63
C CYS A 51 -11.98 4.20 2.64
N PRO A 52 -12.79 3.40 3.37
CA PRO A 52 -13.69 3.95 4.41
C PRO A 52 -12.96 4.58 5.60
N SER A 53 -11.70 4.23 5.83
CA SER A 53 -10.87 4.68 6.95
C SER A 53 -9.83 5.73 6.54
N GLY A 54 -10.16 6.59 5.56
CA GLY A 54 -9.24 7.61 5.04
C GLY A 54 -8.61 8.54 6.08
N ALA A 55 -9.33 8.84 7.16
CA ALA A 55 -8.88 9.72 8.23
C ALA A 55 -7.87 9.11 9.22
N VAL A 56 -7.45 7.85 9.02
CA VAL A 56 -6.52 7.15 9.95
C VAL A 56 -5.08 7.66 9.82
N PHE A 57 -4.71 8.26 8.68
CA PHE A 57 -3.34 8.69 8.43
C PHE A 57 -3.15 10.19 8.69
N LYS A 58 -2.06 10.53 9.40
CA LYS A 58 -1.60 11.93 9.53
C LYS A 58 -0.96 12.33 8.20
N LEU A 59 -1.49 13.38 7.58
CA LEU A 59 -0.97 13.91 6.33
C LEU A 59 -0.05 15.12 6.62
N PRO A 60 1.07 15.25 5.92
CA PRO A 60 1.91 16.46 6.01
C PRO A 60 1.25 17.62 5.27
N THR A 61 1.74 18.83 5.53
CA THR A 61 1.40 20.02 4.74
C THR A 61 1.63 19.76 3.24
N GLY A 62 0.70 20.22 2.41
CA GLY A 62 0.72 20.00 0.95
C GLY A 62 0.03 18.72 0.50
N VAL A 63 -0.46 17.87 1.41
CA VAL A 63 -1.21 16.65 1.07
C VAL A 63 -2.61 16.70 1.65
N ASP A 64 -3.61 16.46 0.81
CA ASP A 64 -5.01 16.35 1.23
C ASP A 64 -5.74 15.28 0.41
N PHE A 65 -6.99 14.94 0.74
CA PHE A 65 -7.72 13.90 0.05
C PHE A 65 -9.19 14.20 -0.18
N ILE A 66 -9.73 13.64 -1.26
CA ILE A 66 -11.16 13.53 -1.51
C ILE A 66 -11.58 12.09 -1.29
N LYS A 67 -12.51 11.89 -0.35
CA LYS A 67 -13.09 10.58 -0.05
C LYS A 67 -14.24 10.25 -1.00
N LEU A 68 -14.01 9.31 -1.91
CA LEU A 68 -15.03 8.79 -2.81
C LEU A 68 -16.03 7.89 -2.06
N PRO A 69 -17.30 7.79 -2.49
CA PRO A 69 -18.26 6.84 -1.91
C PRO A 69 -17.67 5.42 -1.82
N SER A 70 -17.71 4.84 -0.61
CA SER A 70 -17.12 3.52 -0.36
C SER A 70 -17.87 2.42 -1.09
N VAL A 71 -17.12 1.44 -1.58
CA VAL A 71 -17.62 0.24 -2.23
C VAL A 71 -17.01 -1.00 -1.59
N ILE A 72 -17.70 -2.12 -1.66
CA ILE A 72 -17.23 -3.41 -1.15
C ILE A 72 -17.17 -4.43 -2.29
N LYS A 73 -16.09 -5.18 -2.35
CA LYS A 73 -15.95 -6.31 -3.27
C LYS A 73 -16.65 -7.53 -2.67
N ARG A 74 -17.69 -8.00 -3.30
CA ARG A 74 -18.44 -9.17 -2.85
C ARG A 74 -17.86 -10.47 -3.42
N ASN A 75 -17.51 -10.45 -4.71
CA ASN A 75 -16.86 -11.55 -5.43
C ASN A 75 -15.89 -10.98 -6.45
N THR A 76 -15.12 -11.82 -7.16
CA THR A 76 -14.22 -11.37 -8.23
C THR A 76 -15.00 -10.57 -9.27
N GLY A 77 -14.67 -9.29 -9.41
CA GLY A 77 -15.31 -8.36 -10.37
C GLY A 77 -16.66 -7.77 -9.93
N VAL A 78 -17.22 -8.17 -8.77
CA VAL A 78 -18.53 -7.67 -8.29
C VAL A 78 -18.31 -6.71 -7.14
N TRP A 79 -18.60 -5.43 -7.39
CA TRP A 79 -18.53 -4.35 -6.42
C TRP A 79 -19.92 -3.78 -6.11
N LEU A 80 -20.20 -3.45 -4.87
CA LEU A 80 -21.46 -2.89 -4.41
C LEU A 80 -21.23 -1.65 -3.56
N PRO A 81 -22.18 -0.68 -3.52
CA PRO A 81 -22.14 0.40 -2.55
C PRO A 81 -22.06 -0.15 -1.11
N MET A 82 -21.15 0.42 -0.29
CA MET A 82 -20.94 -0.08 1.07
C MET A 82 -21.84 0.61 2.10
N ARG A 83 -22.03 1.93 1.98
CA ARG A 83 -22.70 2.75 3.00
C ARG A 83 -23.90 3.52 2.45
N LEU A 84 -23.84 4.00 1.21
CA LEU A 84 -24.92 4.76 0.64
C LEU A 84 -26.08 3.85 0.26
N ARG A 85 -27.30 4.25 0.63
CA ARG A 85 -28.54 3.54 0.27
C ARG A 85 -29.09 3.98 -1.08
N ILE A 86 -28.19 4.18 -2.06
CA ILE A 86 -28.51 4.51 -3.45
C ILE A 86 -28.06 3.34 -4.34
N GLY A 87 -28.72 3.17 -5.48
CA GLY A 87 -28.38 2.10 -6.40
C GLY A 87 -26.94 2.19 -6.93
N LEU A 88 -26.46 1.06 -7.46
CA LEU A 88 -25.10 0.94 -8.01
C LEU A 88 -24.78 2.01 -9.05
N GLU A 89 -25.68 2.23 -10.02
CA GLU A 89 -25.48 3.18 -11.11
C GLU A 89 -25.35 4.63 -10.60
N LYS A 90 -26.16 5.02 -9.60
CA LYS A 90 -26.03 6.35 -8.98
C LYS A 90 -24.72 6.50 -8.21
N THR A 91 -24.27 5.45 -7.53
CA THR A 91 -22.97 5.47 -6.82
C THR A 91 -21.82 5.61 -7.81
N LYS A 92 -21.86 4.86 -8.91
CA LYS A 92 -20.88 4.93 -10.00
C LYS A 92 -20.86 6.34 -10.64
N ALA A 93 -22.02 6.87 -11.01
CA ALA A 93 -22.14 8.21 -11.58
C ALA A 93 -21.60 9.29 -10.65
N LEU A 94 -21.88 9.19 -9.33
CA LEU A 94 -21.37 10.12 -8.33
C LEU A 94 -19.84 10.06 -8.23
N ARG A 95 -19.25 8.86 -8.22
CA ARG A 95 -17.80 8.68 -8.17
C ARG A 95 -17.15 9.25 -9.44
N VAL A 96 -17.68 8.91 -10.63
CA VAL A 96 -17.19 9.44 -11.91
C VAL A 96 -17.22 10.96 -11.93
N ALA A 97 -18.36 11.59 -11.58
CA ALA A 97 -18.51 13.04 -11.56
C ALA A 97 -17.54 13.72 -10.58
N THR A 98 -17.38 13.13 -9.37
CA THR A 98 -16.44 13.66 -8.37
C THR A 98 -15.00 13.61 -8.88
N ILE A 99 -14.58 12.50 -9.50
CA ILE A 99 -13.24 12.35 -10.07
C ILE A 99 -13.01 13.35 -11.19
N GLN A 100 -13.95 13.43 -12.14
CA GLN A 100 -13.83 14.35 -13.27
C GLN A 100 -13.73 15.82 -12.83
N GLU A 101 -14.57 16.24 -11.88
CA GLU A 101 -14.53 17.61 -11.40
C GLU A 101 -13.26 17.91 -10.60
N ALA A 102 -12.81 16.98 -9.74
CA ALA A 102 -11.53 17.10 -9.06
C ALA A 102 -10.36 17.25 -10.05
N VAL A 103 -10.31 16.43 -11.10
CA VAL A 103 -9.29 16.51 -12.14
C VAL A 103 -9.37 17.84 -12.91
N ARG A 104 -10.58 18.31 -13.23
CA ARG A 104 -10.80 19.56 -13.96
C ARG A 104 -10.32 20.79 -13.19
N VAL A 105 -10.67 20.87 -11.90
CA VAL A 105 -10.35 22.03 -11.04
C VAL A 105 -8.92 21.98 -10.53
N PHE A 106 -8.47 20.83 -10.05
CA PHE A 106 -7.12 20.66 -9.49
C PHE A 106 -6.03 20.74 -10.56
N HIS A 107 -6.37 20.43 -11.81
CA HIS A 107 -5.50 20.54 -12.99
C HIS A 107 -4.12 19.87 -12.80
N PRO A 108 -4.07 18.56 -12.52
CA PRO A 108 -2.82 17.89 -12.16
C PRO A 108 -1.82 17.87 -13.32
N GLN A 109 -0.53 17.98 -12.99
CA GLN A 109 0.61 17.83 -13.89
C GLN A 109 1.14 16.39 -13.88
N ALA A 110 0.77 15.60 -12.85
CA ALA A 110 0.97 14.16 -12.83
C ALA A 110 -0.22 13.46 -12.15
N LEU A 111 -0.56 12.28 -12.65
CA LEU A 111 -1.57 11.40 -12.05
C LEU A 111 -0.97 10.02 -11.80
N LEU A 112 -0.89 9.61 -10.53
CA LEU A 112 -0.49 8.26 -10.11
C LEU A 112 -1.74 7.43 -9.82
N VAL A 113 -1.99 6.41 -10.63
CA VAL A 113 -3.11 5.47 -10.46
C VAL A 113 -2.59 4.18 -9.84
N ASP A 114 -3.12 3.80 -8.69
CA ASP A 114 -2.69 2.61 -7.99
C ASP A 114 -3.53 1.39 -8.38
N HIS A 115 -2.86 0.37 -8.86
CA HIS A 115 -3.32 -1.01 -9.11
C HIS A 115 -4.33 -1.21 -10.24
N VAL A 116 -5.43 -0.47 -10.32
CA VAL A 116 -6.51 -0.68 -11.30
C VAL A 116 -6.50 0.44 -12.33
N PRO A 117 -6.01 0.19 -13.57
CA PRO A 117 -5.74 1.25 -14.55
C PRO A 117 -6.95 2.11 -14.93
N VAL A 118 -8.13 1.51 -14.95
CA VAL A 118 -9.36 2.26 -15.31
C VAL A 118 -10.24 2.57 -14.10
N GLY A 119 -9.76 2.25 -12.89
CA GLY A 119 -10.55 2.34 -11.67
C GLY A 119 -11.64 1.27 -11.60
N ILE A 120 -12.42 1.26 -10.49
CA ILE A 120 -13.56 0.36 -10.35
C ILE A 120 -14.60 0.74 -11.41
N TRP A 121 -15.13 -0.25 -12.12
CA TRP A 121 -16.15 -0.05 -13.17
C TRP A 121 -15.74 0.89 -14.32
N GLY A 122 -14.47 1.15 -14.52
CA GLY A 122 -14.00 2.10 -15.51
C GLY A 122 -14.23 3.57 -15.13
N GLU A 123 -14.39 3.88 -13.85
CA GLU A 123 -14.71 5.23 -13.37
C GLU A 123 -13.62 6.28 -13.65
N LEU A 124 -12.38 5.87 -13.93
CA LEU A 124 -11.30 6.76 -14.35
C LEU A 124 -11.31 7.08 -15.85
N LEU A 125 -11.92 6.25 -16.69
CA LEU A 125 -11.86 6.40 -18.15
C LEU A 125 -12.22 7.81 -18.66
N PRO A 126 -13.32 8.43 -18.20
CA PRO A 126 -13.65 9.79 -18.66
C PRO A 126 -12.58 10.81 -18.30
N SER A 127 -11.97 10.69 -17.10
CA SER A 127 -10.90 11.58 -16.65
C SER A 127 -9.60 11.34 -17.41
N LEU A 128 -9.22 10.08 -17.67
CA LEU A 128 -8.05 9.73 -18.47
C LEU A 128 -8.17 10.28 -19.90
N GLN A 129 -9.36 10.15 -20.50
CA GLN A 129 -9.65 10.71 -21.82
C GLN A 129 -9.53 12.23 -21.83
N MET A 130 -10.05 12.90 -20.81
CA MET A 130 -9.97 14.35 -20.66
C MET A 130 -8.52 14.81 -20.52
N LEU A 131 -7.72 14.15 -19.66
CA LEU A 131 -6.31 14.47 -19.42
C LEU A 131 -5.47 14.31 -20.69
N LYS A 132 -5.65 13.23 -21.47
CA LYS A 132 -4.89 13.01 -22.72
C LYS A 132 -5.26 13.93 -23.87
N ARG A 133 -6.38 14.68 -23.78
CA ARG A 133 -6.77 15.69 -24.76
C ARG A 133 -6.22 17.08 -24.46
N ARG A 134 -5.65 17.29 -23.28
CA ARG A 134 -5.06 18.59 -22.92
C ARG A 134 -3.80 18.85 -23.74
N SER A 135 -3.56 20.09 -24.11
CA SER A 135 -2.32 20.53 -24.78
C SER A 135 -1.09 20.40 -23.86
N ASP A 136 -1.31 20.51 -22.55
CA ASP A 136 -0.37 20.32 -21.46
C ASP A 136 -0.69 19.02 -20.71
N ALA A 137 -0.88 17.91 -21.45
CA ALA A 137 -1.26 16.63 -20.89
C ALA A 137 -0.31 16.22 -19.75
N PRO A 138 -0.84 15.79 -18.58
CA PRO A 138 -0.01 15.35 -17.47
C PRO A 138 0.66 14.02 -17.76
N THR A 139 1.74 13.74 -17.05
CA THR A 139 2.29 12.38 -16.99
C THR A 139 1.34 11.48 -16.19
N ILE A 140 0.92 10.37 -16.79
CA ILE A 140 0.02 9.38 -16.15
C ILE A 140 0.79 8.12 -15.85
N VAL A 141 0.87 7.76 -14.57
CA VAL A 141 1.68 6.66 -14.06
C VAL A 141 0.77 5.58 -13.47
N LEU A 142 1.02 4.33 -13.82
CA LEU A 142 0.40 3.18 -13.19
C LEU A 142 1.32 2.63 -12.10
N GLY A 143 0.85 2.59 -10.86
CA GLY A 143 1.58 1.97 -9.75
C GLY A 143 1.10 0.53 -9.50
N LEU A 144 1.99 -0.43 -9.64
CA LEU A 144 1.72 -1.84 -9.38
C LEU A 144 2.57 -2.33 -8.21
N ARG A 145 1.97 -3.10 -7.31
CA ARG A 145 2.77 -3.86 -6.34
C ARG A 145 3.44 -5.05 -7.04
N ASP A 146 4.40 -5.64 -6.37
CA ASP A 146 5.19 -6.79 -6.84
C ASP A 146 4.33 -7.95 -7.37
N ILE A 147 3.50 -8.53 -6.52
CA ILE A 147 2.64 -9.68 -6.81
C ILE A 147 1.18 -9.25 -6.72
N LEU A 148 0.42 -9.41 -7.81
CA LEU A 148 -0.99 -9.04 -7.89
C LEU A 148 -1.90 -10.22 -7.53
N ASP A 149 -1.72 -11.32 -8.24
CA ASP A 149 -2.35 -12.63 -8.06
C ASP A 149 -1.54 -13.69 -8.84
N ALA A 150 -2.08 -14.89 -9.01
CA ALA A 150 -1.52 -15.88 -9.91
C ALA A 150 -1.40 -15.29 -11.35
N PRO A 151 -0.26 -15.47 -12.03
CA PRO A 151 -0.01 -14.83 -13.32
C PRO A 151 -1.09 -15.11 -14.37
N GLU A 152 -1.52 -16.36 -14.49
CA GLU A 152 -2.54 -16.79 -15.43
C GLU A 152 -3.90 -16.16 -15.14
N VAL A 153 -4.26 -16.02 -13.86
CA VAL A 153 -5.50 -15.37 -13.43
C VAL A 153 -5.46 -13.88 -13.79
N THR A 154 -4.36 -13.22 -13.47
CA THR A 154 -4.19 -11.79 -13.74
C THR A 154 -4.20 -11.50 -15.23
N ARG A 155 -3.46 -12.26 -16.05
CA ARG A 155 -3.42 -12.08 -17.52
C ARG A 155 -4.80 -12.24 -18.13
N THR A 156 -5.53 -13.33 -17.79
CA THR A 156 -6.88 -13.58 -18.28
C THR A 156 -7.85 -12.45 -17.93
N LEU A 157 -7.77 -11.93 -16.69
CA LEU A 157 -8.59 -10.80 -16.28
C LEU A 157 -8.23 -9.53 -17.05
N TRP A 158 -6.95 -9.24 -17.25
CA TRP A 158 -6.48 -8.06 -17.94
C TRP A 158 -6.80 -8.05 -19.42
N GLU A 159 -6.74 -9.20 -20.08
CA GLU A 159 -7.20 -9.38 -21.46
C GLU A 159 -8.71 -9.11 -21.57
N ARG A 160 -9.50 -9.79 -20.74
CA ARG A 160 -10.96 -9.66 -20.71
C ARG A 160 -11.42 -8.23 -20.44
N ASP A 161 -10.79 -7.56 -19.48
CA ASP A 161 -11.21 -6.25 -19.00
C ASP A 161 -10.58 -5.08 -19.79
N GLY A 162 -9.80 -5.37 -20.85
CA GLY A 162 -9.16 -4.37 -21.70
C GLY A 162 -8.04 -3.58 -20.99
N THR A 163 -7.44 -4.16 -19.95
CA THR A 163 -6.40 -3.50 -19.14
C THR A 163 -5.16 -3.15 -19.96
N TYR A 164 -4.67 -4.06 -20.81
CA TYR A 164 -3.51 -3.80 -21.67
C TYR A 164 -3.77 -2.64 -22.64
N GLU A 165 -4.97 -2.55 -23.22
CA GLU A 165 -5.35 -1.43 -24.09
C GLU A 165 -5.41 -0.11 -23.32
N ALA A 166 -5.92 -0.12 -22.09
CA ALA A 166 -5.92 1.06 -21.25
C ALA A 166 -4.49 1.52 -20.89
N ILE A 167 -3.59 0.57 -20.59
CA ILE A 167 -2.18 0.87 -20.31
C ILE A 167 -1.51 1.48 -21.55
N ARG A 168 -1.70 0.88 -22.73
CA ARG A 168 -1.17 1.36 -24.00
C ARG A 168 -1.60 2.80 -24.28
N ARG A 169 -2.88 3.08 -24.11
CA ARG A 169 -3.51 4.31 -24.53
C ARG A 169 -3.30 5.48 -23.57
N TYR A 170 -3.25 5.21 -22.26
CA TYR A 170 -3.34 6.27 -21.27
C TYR A 170 -2.08 6.41 -20.41
N TYR A 171 -1.26 5.39 -20.25
CA TYR A 171 -0.16 5.40 -19.29
C TYR A 171 1.18 5.66 -19.98
N ASP A 172 1.92 6.59 -19.42
CA ASP A 172 3.27 6.96 -19.86
C ASP A 172 4.33 6.09 -19.20
N GLU A 173 4.13 5.76 -17.90
CA GLU A 173 5.03 4.94 -17.10
C GLU A 173 4.28 3.92 -16.25
N ILE A 174 4.99 2.85 -15.86
CA ILE A 174 4.51 1.81 -14.94
C ILE A 174 5.55 1.65 -13.82
N PHE A 175 5.17 2.03 -12.61
CA PHE A 175 5.99 1.82 -11.42
C PHE A 175 5.68 0.47 -10.81
N ILE A 176 6.70 -0.37 -10.67
CA ILE A 176 6.60 -1.66 -9.98
C ILE A 176 7.24 -1.50 -8.60
N TYR A 177 6.42 -1.63 -7.56
CA TYR A 177 6.86 -1.54 -6.18
C TYR A 177 7.37 -2.91 -5.72
N GLY A 178 8.53 -3.30 -6.22
CA GLY A 178 9.16 -4.58 -6.00
C GLY A 178 10.53 -4.68 -6.65
N HIS A 179 11.14 -5.84 -6.52
CA HIS A 179 12.42 -6.19 -7.15
C HIS A 179 12.24 -7.26 -8.21
N LYS A 180 12.81 -7.03 -9.38
CA LYS A 180 12.73 -7.96 -10.52
C LYS A 180 13.31 -9.34 -10.17
N GLU A 181 14.39 -9.36 -9.42
CA GLU A 181 15.12 -10.58 -9.01
C GLU A 181 14.33 -11.43 -8.00
N ILE A 182 13.34 -10.83 -7.33
CA ILE A 182 12.48 -11.54 -6.38
C ILE A 182 11.24 -12.06 -7.08
N PHE A 183 10.58 -11.19 -7.83
CA PHE A 183 9.44 -11.53 -8.66
C PHE A 183 9.40 -10.61 -9.89
N ASP A 184 9.60 -11.19 -11.06
CA ASP A 184 9.50 -10.43 -12.31
C ASP A 184 8.04 -10.15 -12.66
N THR A 185 7.53 -9.06 -12.13
CA THR A 185 6.16 -8.57 -12.36
C THR A 185 5.91 -8.31 -13.84
N GLY A 186 6.91 -7.77 -14.56
CA GLY A 186 6.83 -7.50 -15.99
C GLY A 186 6.58 -8.77 -16.79
N ALA A 187 7.47 -9.74 -16.65
CA ALA A 187 7.36 -11.03 -17.33
C ALA A 187 6.11 -11.82 -16.87
N SER A 188 5.84 -11.82 -15.57
CA SER A 188 4.70 -12.57 -14.99
C SER A 188 3.36 -12.08 -15.52
N TYR A 189 3.20 -10.79 -15.75
CA TYR A 189 1.93 -10.20 -16.19
C TYR A 189 1.93 -9.68 -17.63
N GLY A 190 2.90 -10.11 -18.46
CA GLY A 190 2.95 -9.80 -19.91
C GLY A 190 3.19 -8.31 -20.20
N LEU A 191 3.99 -7.65 -19.35
CA LEU A 191 4.35 -6.24 -19.52
C LEU A 191 5.77 -6.06 -20.08
N ASP A 192 6.59 -7.10 -20.14
CA ASP A 192 8.00 -7.09 -20.53
C ASP A 192 8.25 -6.98 -22.05
N GLY A 193 7.21 -7.17 -22.86
CA GLY A 193 7.23 -6.99 -24.30
C GLY A 193 6.98 -5.54 -24.71
N GLU A 194 5.76 -5.25 -25.10
CA GLU A 194 5.31 -3.94 -25.61
C GLU A 194 5.53 -2.80 -24.61
N PHE A 195 5.40 -3.06 -23.30
CA PHE A 195 5.50 -2.04 -22.27
C PHE A 195 6.87 -1.96 -21.60
N ALA A 196 7.86 -2.71 -22.06
CA ALA A 196 9.18 -2.80 -21.41
C ALA A 196 9.83 -1.43 -21.16
N SER A 197 9.71 -0.49 -22.09
CA SER A 197 10.27 0.86 -21.97
C SER A 197 9.55 1.74 -20.93
N LYS A 198 8.34 1.35 -20.52
CA LYS A 198 7.56 2.05 -19.48
C LYS A 198 7.78 1.48 -18.08
N LEU A 199 8.43 0.31 -17.94
CA LEU A 199 8.57 -0.40 -16.67
C LEU A 199 9.71 0.15 -15.83
N HIS A 200 9.42 0.49 -14.58
CA HIS A 200 10.40 0.94 -13.60
C HIS A 200 10.23 0.19 -12.28
N TYR A 201 11.18 -0.68 -11.95
CA TYR A 201 11.25 -1.38 -10.67
C TYR A 201 11.87 -0.43 -9.64
N LEU A 202 11.07 0.02 -8.67
CA LEU A 202 11.45 1.05 -7.73
C LEU A 202 11.89 0.51 -6.36
N GLY A 203 11.82 -0.80 -6.16
CA GLY A 203 11.95 -1.38 -4.83
C GLY A 203 10.65 -1.28 -4.03
N TYR A 204 10.70 -1.68 -2.76
CA TYR A 204 9.49 -1.75 -1.93
C TYR A 204 9.15 -0.41 -1.28
N VAL A 205 7.87 -0.04 -1.32
CA VAL A 205 7.36 1.15 -0.65
C VAL A 205 7.14 0.83 0.82
N CYS A 206 8.02 1.36 1.65
CA CYS A 206 7.94 1.27 3.11
C CYS A 206 7.78 2.66 3.73
N GLU A 207 7.11 2.74 4.86
CA GLU A 207 7.09 3.97 5.67
C GLU A 207 8.51 4.32 6.08
N GLN A 208 8.87 5.60 5.94
CA GLN A 208 10.18 6.12 6.29
C GLN A 208 10.18 6.88 7.63
N GLU A 209 9.04 6.90 8.31
CA GLU A 209 8.92 7.58 9.60
C GLU A 209 9.92 7.00 10.62
N PRO A 210 10.45 7.84 11.53
CA PRO A 210 11.28 7.38 12.62
C PRO A 210 10.47 6.48 13.56
N TYR A 211 11.14 5.53 14.16
CA TYR A 211 10.58 4.62 15.16
C TYR A 211 11.54 4.51 16.36
N LYS A 212 10.97 4.19 17.51
CA LYS A 212 11.73 4.02 18.75
C LYS A 212 12.67 2.82 18.64
N SER A 213 13.81 2.90 19.32
CA SER A 213 14.69 1.76 19.49
C SER A 213 13.97 0.62 20.22
N GLN A 214 14.46 -0.60 20.07
CA GLN A 214 13.93 -1.75 20.78
C GLN A 214 13.89 -1.53 22.30
N GLN A 215 14.95 -0.98 22.85
CA GLN A 215 15.07 -0.73 24.29
C GLN A 215 14.06 0.32 24.78
N GLU A 216 13.93 1.47 24.09
CA GLU A 216 12.98 2.51 24.46
C GLU A 216 11.54 2.00 24.46
N MET A 217 11.16 1.28 23.40
CA MET A 217 9.79 0.77 23.29
C MET A 217 9.50 -0.34 24.30
N ARG A 218 10.46 -1.22 24.59
CA ARG A 218 10.30 -2.25 25.63
C ARG A 218 10.14 -1.66 27.03
N GLN A 219 10.87 -0.58 27.35
CA GLN A 219 10.70 0.16 28.61
C GLN A 219 9.31 0.77 28.71
N GLU A 220 8.82 1.42 27.65
CA GLU A 220 7.48 2.00 27.61
C GLU A 220 6.39 0.95 27.77
N LEU A 221 6.56 -0.21 27.15
CA LEU A 221 5.64 -1.34 27.23
C LEU A 221 5.79 -2.15 28.53
N GLN A 222 6.82 -1.88 29.34
CA GLN A 222 7.17 -2.65 30.56
C GLN A 222 7.34 -4.15 30.25
N VAL A 223 8.04 -4.47 29.15
CA VAL A 223 8.31 -5.84 28.71
C VAL A 223 9.65 -6.30 29.23
N GLU A 224 9.65 -7.38 30.02
CA GLU A 224 10.85 -7.97 30.61
C GLU A 224 11.26 -9.30 29.93
N ASN A 225 10.27 -10.01 29.40
CA ASN A 225 10.43 -11.33 28.79
C ASN A 225 10.57 -11.27 27.27
N LYS A 226 10.60 -12.43 26.60
CA LYS A 226 10.53 -12.49 25.13
C LYS A 226 9.21 -11.92 24.63
N LEU A 227 9.28 -10.95 23.72
CA LEU A 227 8.11 -10.28 23.16
C LEU A 227 7.77 -10.83 21.78
N VAL A 228 6.54 -11.32 21.65
CA VAL A 228 5.95 -11.67 20.35
C VAL A 228 4.88 -10.63 19.98
N VAL A 229 5.02 -10.00 18.84
CA VAL A 229 4.00 -9.07 18.30
C VAL A 229 3.26 -9.74 17.16
N ILE A 230 1.93 -9.88 17.29
CA ILE A 230 1.06 -10.50 16.31
C ILE A 230 0.21 -9.41 15.65
N THR A 231 0.38 -9.21 14.35
CA THR A 231 -0.32 -8.15 13.64
C THR A 231 -1.03 -8.63 12.37
N GLY A 232 -2.27 -8.19 12.18
CA GLY A 232 -3.08 -8.47 11.00
C GLY A 232 -3.15 -7.32 9.99
N GLY A 233 -2.30 -6.29 10.15
CA GLY A 233 -2.38 -5.09 9.32
C GLY A 233 -3.72 -4.38 9.48
N GLY A 234 -4.55 -4.31 8.43
CA GLY A 234 -5.89 -3.72 8.51
C GLY A 234 -6.88 -4.51 9.36
N GLY A 235 -6.69 -5.82 9.50
CA GLY A 235 -7.43 -6.70 10.40
C GLY A 235 -8.67 -7.37 9.82
N ALA A 236 -9.13 -6.99 8.63
CA ALA A 236 -10.41 -7.48 8.08
C ALA A 236 -10.50 -9.01 7.92
N ASP A 237 -9.38 -9.65 7.68
CA ASP A 237 -9.24 -11.10 7.43
C ASP A 237 -8.26 -11.79 8.40
N ALA A 238 -7.80 -11.09 9.44
CA ALA A 238 -6.77 -11.58 10.35
C ALA A 238 -7.29 -12.46 11.52
N PHE A 239 -8.60 -12.44 11.79
CA PHE A 239 -9.16 -13.12 12.94
C PHE A 239 -8.84 -14.64 13.00
N PRO A 240 -8.95 -15.43 11.91
CA PRO A 240 -8.61 -16.86 11.95
C PRO A 240 -7.16 -17.12 12.38
N MET A 241 -6.21 -16.37 11.82
CA MET A 241 -4.79 -16.46 12.22
C MET A 241 -4.60 -16.11 13.70
N MET A 242 -5.15 -14.98 14.15
CA MET A 242 -5.01 -14.51 15.54
C MET A 242 -5.65 -15.47 16.54
N LEU A 243 -6.78 -16.07 16.16
CA LEU A 243 -7.44 -17.08 17.01
C LEU A 243 -6.54 -18.31 17.20
N GLU A 244 -5.92 -18.81 16.14
CA GLU A 244 -5.00 -19.94 16.25
C GLU A 244 -3.73 -19.59 17.04
N CYS A 245 -3.21 -18.36 16.88
CA CYS A 245 -2.11 -17.86 17.72
C CYS A 245 -2.51 -17.78 19.20
N MET A 246 -3.71 -17.32 19.50
CA MET A 246 -4.21 -17.26 20.88
C MET A 246 -4.34 -18.67 21.50
N LYS A 247 -4.86 -19.62 20.76
CA LYS A 247 -4.90 -21.04 21.19
C LYS A 247 -3.50 -21.63 21.36
N ALA A 248 -2.53 -21.23 20.54
CA ALA A 248 -1.14 -21.65 20.70
C ALA A 248 -0.55 -21.17 22.03
N LEU A 249 -0.85 -19.95 22.46
CA LEU A 249 -0.45 -19.46 23.78
C LEU A 249 -1.09 -20.24 24.91
N GLN A 250 -2.33 -20.68 24.77
CA GLN A 250 -2.98 -21.57 25.75
C GLN A 250 -2.30 -22.92 25.83
N VAL A 251 -1.81 -23.48 24.71
CA VAL A 251 -1.01 -24.72 24.68
C VAL A 251 0.33 -24.55 25.41
N LEU A 252 1.00 -23.39 25.22
CA LEU A 252 2.27 -23.08 25.90
C LEU A 252 2.10 -22.85 27.41
N GLY A 253 0.92 -22.40 27.85
CA GLY A 253 0.63 -22.10 29.24
C GLY A 253 1.24 -20.77 29.73
N GLY A 254 0.82 -20.36 30.93
CA GLY A 254 1.20 -19.06 31.51
C GLY A 254 2.67 -18.90 31.90
N ASN A 255 3.43 -19.98 32.00
CA ASN A 255 4.86 -19.99 32.40
C ASN A 255 5.81 -20.08 31.20
N SER A 256 5.34 -19.79 30.00
CA SER A 256 6.15 -19.88 28.77
C SER A 256 7.29 -18.85 28.67
N GLY A 257 7.33 -17.86 29.56
CA GLY A 257 8.29 -16.75 29.45
C GLY A 257 8.06 -15.85 28.23
N LEU A 258 6.84 -15.84 27.66
CA LEU A 258 6.45 -15.03 26.54
C LEU A 258 5.48 -13.93 26.97
N GLU A 259 5.73 -12.73 26.49
CA GLU A 259 4.76 -11.64 26.49
C GLU A 259 4.27 -11.43 25.04
N VAL A 260 2.96 -11.32 24.87
CA VAL A 260 2.39 -11.26 23.51
C VAL A 260 1.48 -10.04 23.35
N ILE A 261 1.67 -9.31 22.26
CA ILE A 261 0.82 -8.18 21.89
C ILE A 261 0.14 -8.49 20.57
N PHE A 262 -1.20 -8.55 20.60
CA PHE A 262 -2.03 -8.63 19.41
C PHE A 262 -2.44 -7.23 18.97
N ILE A 263 -2.15 -6.86 17.73
CA ILE A 263 -2.62 -5.63 17.09
C ILE A 263 -3.61 -6.04 16.01
N THR A 264 -4.90 -5.99 16.36
CA THR A 264 -5.97 -6.58 15.54
C THR A 264 -6.24 -5.82 14.24
N GLY A 265 -5.94 -4.53 14.22
CA GLY A 265 -6.29 -3.63 13.12
C GLY A 265 -7.71 -3.05 13.24
N PRO A 266 -7.94 -1.86 12.65
CA PRO A 266 -9.21 -1.14 12.80
C PRO A 266 -10.39 -1.80 12.08
N LEU A 267 -10.15 -2.68 11.10
CA LEU A 267 -11.18 -3.31 10.27
C LEU A 267 -11.66 -4.66 10.81
N MET A 268 -11.06 -5.21 11.87
CA MET A 268 -11.58 -6.42 12.52
C MET A 268 -12.93 -6.12 13.20
N GLU A 269 -13.88 -7.04 13.10
CA GLU A 269 -15.19 -6.89 13.74
C GLU A 269 -15.10 -6.82 15.28
N GLY A 270 -15.98 -6.02 15.88
CA GLY A 270 -16.01 -5.83 17.34
C GLY A 270 -16.17 -7.13 18.13
N GLY A 271 -17.07 -8.03 17.68
CA GLY A 271 -17.28 -9.32 18.31
C GLY A 271 -16.05 -10.24 18.25
N GLN A 272 -15.31 -10.23 17.15
CA GLN A 272 -14.07 -10.99 17.00
C GLN A 272 -12.99 -10.48 17.95
N ARG A 273 -12.85 -9.15 18.08
CA ARG A 273 -11.92 -8.53 19.03
C ARG A 273 -12.24 -8.86 20.47
N GLU A 274 -13.52 -8.81 20.84
CA GLU A 274 -13.95 -9.14 22.19
C GLU A 274 -13.67 -10.61 22.50
N HIS A 275 -13.91 -11.50 21.55
CA HIS A 275 -13.56 -12.91 21.70
C HIS A 275 -12.07 -13.14 21.95
N LEU A 276 -11.18 -12.42 21.23
CA LEU A 276 -9.73 -12.48 21.49
C LEU A 276 -9.38 -11.95 22.88
N ARG A 277 -10.03 -10.87 23.35
CA ARG A 277 -9.81 -10.33 24.71
C ARG A 277 -10.23 -11.31 25.79
N GLU A 278 -11.36 -11.98 25.62
CA GLU A 278 -11.80 -13.00 26.56
C GLU A 278 -10.82 -14.16 26.63
N LEU A 279 -10.31 -14.64 25.49
CA LEU A 279 -9.32 -15.71 25.45
C LEU A 279 -7.95 -15.30 26.02
N ALA A 280 -7.62 -14.00 26.01
CA ALA A 280 -6.38 -13.45 26.56
C ALA A 280 -6.38 -13.39 28.08
N LYS A 281 -7.55 -13.51 28.76
CA LYS A 281 -7.64 -13.45 30.22
C LYS A 281 -6.83 -14.58 30.85
N GLY A 282 -5.96 -14.23 31.79
CA GLY A 282 -5.06 -15.18 32.46
C GLY A 282 -3.81 -15.56 31.66
N LEU A 283 -3.61 -14.99 30.46
CA LEU A 283 -2.38 -15.13 29.68
C LEU A 283 -1.55 -13.84 29.75
N GLN A 284 -0.25 -13.93 29.53
CA GLN A 284 0.63 -12.77 29.32
C GLN A 284 0.41 -12.16 27.91
N ALA A 285 -0.84 -11.76 27.63
CA ALA A 285 -1.27 -11.32 26.32
C ALA A 285 -2.10 -10.03 26.39
N ARG A 286 -1.79 -9.06 25.53
CA ARG A 286 -2.51 -7.79 25.38
C ARG A 286 -3.15 -7.71 23.99
N VAL A 287 -4.42 -7.28 23.92
CA VAL A 287 -5.17 -7.16 22.66
C VAL A 287 -5.49 -5.70 22.38
N LEU A 288 -4.76 -5.11 21.44
CA LEU A 288 -4.87 -3.73 20.99
C LEU A 288 -5.61 -3.66 19.65
N VAL A 289 -6.35 -2.57 19.43
CA VAL A 289 -7.08 -2.37 18.17
C VAL A 289 -6.18 -1.76 17.12
N HIS A 290 -5.55 -0.66 17.47
CA HIS A 290 -4.68 0.14 16.62
C HIS A 290 -3.61 0.78 17.50
N VAL A 291 -2.45 0.98 16.93
CA VAL A 291 -1.35 1.72 17.54
C VAL A 291 -0.83 2.72 16.52
N ASP A 292 -0.59 3.95 16.95
CA ASP A 292 -0.10 5.03 16.07
C ASP A 292 1.29 4.73 15.53
N ASP A 293 2.13 4.13 16.37
CA ASP A 293 3.54 3.84 16.08
C ASP A 293 3.77 2.31 16.00
N HIS A 294 3.12 1.65 15.03
CA HIS A 294 3.22 0.21 14.89
C HIS A 294 4.64 -0.28 14.52
N LEU A 295 5.47 0.58 13.90
CA LEU A 295 6.87 0.25 13.60
C LEU A 295 7.68 0.04 14.88
N SER A 296 7.48 0.88 15.91
CA SER A 296 8.13 0.72 17.20
C SER A 296 7.70 -0.56 17.91
N TYR A 297 6.42 -0.94 17.83
CA TYR A 297 5.96 -2.23 18.35
C TYR A 297 6.62 -3.41 17.64
N MET A 298 6.68 -3.40 16.32
CA MET A 298 7.37 -4.44 15.56
C MET A 298 8.88 -4.45 15.88
N ASN A 299 9.50 -3.27 16.04
CA ASN A 299 10.91 -3.16 16.38
C ASN A 299 11.22 -3.64 17.79
N ALA A 300 10.29 -3.51 18.74
CA ALA A 300 10.44 -4.01 20.11
C ALA A 300 10.42 -5.54 20.19
N ALA A 301 9.78 -6.22 19.23
CA ALA A 301 9.58 -7.65 19.24
C ALA A 301 10.86 -8.47 19.06
N ASP A 302 10.91 -9.64 19.70
CA ASP A 302 11.87 -10.72 19.41
C ASP A 302 11.39 -11.54 18.22
N LEU A 303 10.06 -11.69 18.06
CA LEU A 303 9.41 -12.35 16.94
C LEU A 303 8.16 -11.56 16.52
N VAL A 304 7.97 -11.33 15.23
CA VAL A 304 6.74 -10.75 14.68
C VAL A 304 5.97 -11.84 13.95
N VAL A 305 4.70 -12.03 14.30
CA VAL A 305 3.79 -12.93 13.57
C VAL A 305 2.85 -12.07 12.72
N THR A 306 2.80 -12.33 11.43
CA THR A 306 1.97 -11.53 10.51
C THR A 306 1.50 -12.33 9.31
N MET A 307 0.50 -11.78 8.62
CA MET A 307 0.12 -12.27 7.30
C MET A 307 1.13 -11.77 6.25
N ALA A 308 1.18 -12.42 5.08
CA ALA A 308 2.05 -12.00 3.98
C ALA A 308 1.51 -10.80 3.18
N GLY A 309 0.83 -9.85 3.87
CA GLY A 309 0.39 -8.60 3.26
C GLY A 309 1.58 -7.71 2.90
N TYR A 310 1.49 -7.01 1.77
CA TYR A 310 2.57 -6.17 1.24
C TYR A 310 3.22 -5.30 2.33
N ASN A 311 2.47 -4.39 2.94
CA ASN A 311 3.05 -3.42 3.86
C ASN A 311 3.68 -4.05 5.11
N SER A 312 2.98 -4.98 5.77
CA SER A 312 3.46 -5.58 7.02
C SER A 312 4.75 -6.39 6.80
N LEU A 313 4.82 -7.14 5.68
CA LEU A 313 5.98 -7.97 5.40
C LEU A 313 7.22 -7.12 5.07
N TYR A 314 7.06 -6.07 4.26
CA TYR A 314 8.22 -5.22 3.91
C TYR A 314 8.70 -4.35 5.06
N GLN A 315 7.82 -3.96 5.97
CA GLN A 315 8.22 -3.32 7.23
C GLN A 315 9.00 -4.27 8.13
N LEU A 316 8.56 -5.52 8.24
CA LEU A 316 9.28 -6.57 8.97
C LEU A 316 10.73 -6.72 8.45
N ILE A 317 10.89 -6.80 7.12
CA ILE A 317 12.21 -6.94 6.48
C ILE A 317 13.05 -5.68 6.67
N ARG A 318 12.47 -4.49 6.50
CA ARG A 318 13.14 -3.22 6.75
C ARG A 318 13.68 -3.15 8.20
N LEU A 319 12.92 -3.63 9.16
CA LEU A 319 13.30 -3.68 10.57
C LEU A 319 14.26 -4.82 10.90
N ARG A 320 14.54 -5.72 9.95
CA ARG A 320 15.39 -6.92 10.14
C ARG A 320 14.95 -7.79 11.32
N LYS A 321 13.64 -7.93 11.49
CA LYS A 321 13.07 -8.71 12.59
C LYS A 321 12.78 -10.14 12.15
N LYS A 322 12.92 -11.09 13.08
CA LYS A 322 12.41 -12.45 12.90
C LYS A 322 10.92 -12.40 12.62
N GLY A 323 10.48 -13.07 11.57
CA GLY A 323 9.09 -13.09 11.16
C GLY A 323 8.56 -14.47 10.91
N LEU A 324 7.50 -14.84 11.62
CA LEU A 324 6.68 -15.99 11.30
C LEU A 324 5.48 -15.53 10.48
N VAL A 325 5.44 -15.94 9.21
CA VAL A 325 4.44 -15.49 8.27
C VAL A 325 3.37 -16.55 8.04
N ILE A 326 2.12 -16.17 8.20
CA ILE A 326 0.95 -17.04 8.03
C ILE A 326 0.09 -16.44 6.92
N PRO A 327 0.30 -16.83 5.63
CA PRO A 327 -0.48 -16.30 4.52
C PRO A 327 -1.93 -16.77 4.59
N ARG A 328 -2.85 -15.92 4.15
CA ARG A 328 -4.25 -16.35 4.02
C ARG A 328 -4.42 -17.46 2.97
N PRO A 329 -5.41 -18.37 3.14
CA PRO A 329 -5.63 -19.48 2.20
C PRO A 329 -6.14 -19.04 0.81
N GLY A 330 -6.71 -17.85 0.68
CA GLY A 330 -7.29 -17.35 -0.56
C GLY A 330 -8.13 -16.10 -0.34
N PRO A 331 -8.86 -15.61 -1.36
CA PRO A 331 -9.03 -16.20 -2.71
C PRO A 331 -7.86 -15.92 -3.69
N SER A 332 -6.95 -15.00 -3.36
CA SER A 332 -5.80 -14.64 -4.20
C SER A 332 -4.56 -15.42 -3.76
N ALA A 333 -3.72 -15.83 -4.73
CA ALA A 333 -2.44 -16.49 -4.50
C ALA A 333 -1.33 -15.54 -4.02
N GLU A 334 -1.56 -14.22 -4.02
CA GLU A 334 -0.59 -13.17 -3.72
C GLU A 334 0.21 -13.45 -2.45
N GLN A 335 -0.48 -13.66 -1.32
CA GLN A 335 0.19 -13.82 -0.02
C GLN A 335 0.96 -15.12 0.06
N GLN A 336 0.43 -16.20 -0.48
CA GLN A 336 1.13 -17.51 -0.48
C GLN A 336 2.39 -17.45 -1.34
N THR A 337 2.31 -16.83 -2.52
CA THR A 337 3.45 -16.64 -3.42
C THR A 337 4.53 -15.80 -2.75
N ARG A 338 4.15 -14.68 -2.14
CA ARG A 338 5.10 -13.78 -1.45
C ARG A 338 5.75 -14.49 -0.27
N ALA A 339 4.98 -15.15 0.60
CA ALA A 339 5.51 -15.89 1.75
C ALA A 339 6.54 -16.95 1.32
N ARG A 340 6.22 -17.74 0.28
CA ARG A 340 7.12 -18.76 -0.26
C ARG A 340 8.43 -18.15 -0.78
N LEU A 341 8.37 -17.11 -1.62
CA LEU A 341 9.55 -16.47 -2.20
C LEU A 341 10.49 -15.87 -1.14
N PHE A 342 9.93 -15.38 -0.06
CA PHE A 342 10.69 -14.80 1.05
C PHE A 342 11.26 -15.87 1.99
N ALA A 343 10.55 -16.96 2.21
CA ALA A 343 11.06 -18.10 2.96
C ALA A 343 12.22 -18.80 2.23
N GLU A 344 12.11 -18.99 0.91
CA GLU A 344 13.18 -19.54 0.06
C GLU A 344 14.47 -18.71 0.10
N ARG A 345 14.39 -17.44 0.49
CA ARG A 345 15.53 -16.51 0.69
C ARG A 345 15.97 -16.40 2.14
N GLY A 346 15.39 -17.16 3.05
CA GLY A 346 15.72 -17.10 4.46
C GLY A 346 15.36 -15.77 5.15
N LEU A 347 14.44 -15.00 4.58
CA LEU A 347 14.01 -13.70 5.12
C LEU A 347 12.95 -13.84 6.20
N VAL A 348 12.15 -14.89 6.14
CA VAL A 348 11.06 -15.19 7.07
C VAL A 348 10.90 -16.70 7.25
N ASP A 349 10.26 -17.13 8.34
CA ASP A 349 9.71 -18.47 8.44
C ASP A 349 8.21 -18.45 8.09
N VAL A 350 7.65 -19.61 7.70
CA VAL A 350 6.27 -19.68 7.17
C VAL A 350 5.53 -20.88 7.76
N VAL A 351 4.30 -20.66 8.21
CA VAL A 351 3.31 -21.72 8.43
C VAL A 351 2.27 -21.63 7.31
N ARG A 352 2.18 -22.68 6.51
CA ARG A 352 1.21 -22.73 5.41
C ARG A 352 -0.22 -22.88 5.96
N PRO A 353 -1.25 -22.39 5.24
CA PRO A 353 -2.63 -22.48 5.70
C PRO A 353 -3.08 -23.89 6.07
N GLY A 354 -2.64 -24.92 5.33
CA GLY A 354 -2.97 -26.33 5.61
C GLY A 354 -2.23 -26.92 6.82
N GLU A 355 -1.21 -26.27 7.35
CA GLU A 355 -0.42 -26.69 8.52
C GLU A 355 -0.80 -25.91 9.79
N LEU A 356 -1.72 -24.95 9.65
CA LEU A 356 -2.10 -24.04 10.71
C LEU A 356 -2.86 -24.79 11.81
N SER A 357 -2.24 -24.90 12.97
CA SER A 357 -2.83 -25.48 14.19
C SER A 357 -2.19 -24.88 15.44
N PRO A 358 -2.88 -24.88 16.59
CA PRO A 358 -2.33 -24.34 17.85
C PRO A 358 -1.02 -24.99 18.24
N LYS A 359 -0.93 -26.31 18.13
CA LYS A 359 0.29 -27.06 18.47
C LYS A 359 1.46 -26.68 17.59
N ARG A 360 1.24 -26.62 16.26
CA ARG A 360 2.27 -26.23 15.29
C ARG A 360 2.77 -24.81 15.53
N LEU A 361 1.86 -23.87 15.84
CA LEU A 361 2.23 -22.49 16.15
C LEU A 361 3.00 -22.39 17.47
N ALA A 362 2.60 -23.13 18.49
CA ALA A 362 3.32 -23.17 19.77
C ALA A 362 4.76 -23.64 19.57
N GLU A 363 4.97 -24.72 18.82
CA GLU A 363 6.31 -25.22 18.45
C GLU A 363 7.09 -24.13 17.69
N LYS A 364 6.48 -23.54 16.66
CA LYS A 364 7.12 -22.51 15.82
C LYS A 364 7.49 -21.25 16.60
N PHE A 365 6.67 -20.80 17.55
CA PHE A 365 7.02 -19.65 18.38
C PHE A 365 8.31 -19.89 19.16
N MET A 366 8.43 -21.05 19.78
CA MET A 366 9.62 -21.38 20.56
C MET A 366 10.84 -21.57 19.67
N ASP A 367 10.72 -22.35 18.59
CA ASP A 367 11.80 -22.60 17.64
C ASP A 367 12.34 -21.27 17.05
N ASP A 368 11.44 -20.40 16.56
CA ASP A 368 11.84 -19.15 15.90
C ASP A 368 12.46 -18.14 16.88
N LEU A 369 12.05 -18.13 18.13
CA LEU A 369 12.68 -17.28 19.14
C LEU A 369 14.13 -17.70 19.41
N GLU A 370 14.45 -19.01 19.34
CA GLU A 370 15.79 -19.54 19.58
C GLU A 370 16.68 -19.49 18.33
N ARG A 371 16.11 -19.66 17.13
CA ARG A 371 16.85 -19.66 15.87
C ARG A 371 17.67 -18.39 15.67
N THR A 372 18.88 -18.56 15.13
CA THR A 372 19.82 -17.45 14.79
C THR A 372 20.20 -17.41 13.32
N ASP A 373 19.69 -18.36 12.52
CA ASP A 373 20.00 -18.52 11.10
C ASP A 373 19.12 -17.67 10.18
N TYR A 374 18.19 -16.90 10.74
CA TYR A 374 17.37 -15.94 10.02
C TYR A 374 16.95 -14.74 10.89
N PRO A 375 16.48 -13.59 10.37
CA PRO A 375 16.42 -13.32 8.92
C PRO A 375 17.81 -13.14 8.32
N LEU A 376 17.99 -13.68 7.13
CA LEU A 376 19.18 -13.38 6.32
C LEU A 376 19.10 -11.93 5.85
N TYR A 377 20.26 -11.26 5.88
CA TYR A 377 20.33 -9.91 5.36
C TYR A 377 20.76 -9.90 3.90
N ASP A 378 19.90 -9.43 3.04
CA ASP A 378 20.22 -9.16 1.65
C ASP A 378 20.33 -7.66 1.43
N PRO A 379 21.54 -7.10 1.20
CA PRO A 379 21.73 -5.67 0.98
C PRO A 379 21.08 -5.15 -0.30
N THR A 380 20.75 -6.03 -1.25
CA THR A 380 20.04 -5.67 -2.48
C THR A 380 18.57 -5.39 -2.25
N PHE A 381 18.05 -5.74 -1.06
CA PHE A 381 16.64 -5.58 -0.71
C PHE A 381 16.31 -4.11 -0.43
N ASP A 382 15.98 -3.38 -1.49
CA ASP A 382 15.73 -1.96 -1.42
C ASP A 382 14.32 -1.64 -0.94
N THR A 383 14.22 -0.94 0.19
CA THR A 383 12.97 -0.47 0.80
C THR A 383 12.72 1.03 0.59
N ASN A 384 13.46 1.67 -0.32
CA ASN A 384 13.35 3.09 -0.64
C ASN A 384 12.38 3.38 -1.80
N GLY A 385 11.48 2.46 -2.12
CA GLY A 385 10.56 2.59 -3.25
C GLY A 385 9.70 3.84 -3.22
N SER A 386 9.33 4.34 -2.03
CA SER A 386 8.59 5.60 -1.90
C SER A 386 9.41 6.80 -2.35
N ARG A 387 10.68 6.84 -1.99
CA ARG A 387 11.60 7.92 -2.39
C ARG A 387 11.84 7.86 -3.90
N LYS A 388 12.16 6.70 -4.46
CA LYS A 388 12.37 6.54 -5.90
C LYS A 388 11.12 6.89 -6.72
N ALA A 389 9.92 6.57 -6.21
CA ALA A 389 8.68 6.97 -6.85
C ALA A 389 8.49 8.49 -6.83
N ALA A 390 8.79 9.14 -5.71
CA ALA A 390 8.71 10.58 -5.57
C ALA A 390 9.76 11.29 -6.44
N ASP A 391 11.02 10.82 -6.44
CA ASP A 391 12.11 11.36 -7.28
C ASP A 391 11.71 11.31 -8.77
N ARG A 392 11.21 10.16 -9.23
CA ARG A 392 10.81 10.01 -10.63
C ARG A 392 9.61 10.86 -11.01
N LEU A 393 8.62 11.00 -10.13
CA LEU A 393 7.50 11.94 -10.34
C LEU A 393 8.02 13.38 -10.41
N ALA A 394 8.96 13.77 -9.56
CA ALA A 394 9.57 15.12 -9.55
C ALA A 394 10.35 15.41 -10.84
N GLU A 395 11.09 14.44 -11.38
CA GLU A 395 11.78 14.55 -12.67
C GLU A 395 10.79 14.83 -13.82
N GLN A 396 9.67 14.11 -13.87
CA GLN A 396 8.63 14.30 -14.88
C GLN A 396 7.99 15.69 -14.79
N LEU A 397 7.75 16.17 -13.57
CA LEU A 397 7.20 17.50 -13.33
C LEU A 397 8.14 18.62 -13.81
N THR A 398 9.44 18.43 -13.65
CA THR A 398 10.47 19.37 -14.12
C THR A 398 10.56 19.38 -15.63
N ALA A 399 10.54 18.23 -16.29
CA ALA A 399 10.58 18.10 -17.74
C ALA A 399 9.37 18.77 -18.41
N THR A 400 8.18 18.62 -17.83
CA THR A 400 6.95 19.25 -18.32
C THR A 400 7.01 20.79 -18.22
N ARG A 401 7.62 21.33 -17.17
CA ARG A 401 7.82 22.80 -17.02
C ARG A 401 8.76 23.37 -18.08
N VAL A 402 9.84 22.69 -18.39
CA VAL A 402 10.82 23.15 -19.40
C VAL A 402 10.19 23.20 -20.80
N SER A 403 9.42 22.18 -21.17
CA SER A 403 8.74 22.13 -22.48
C SER A 403 7.64 23.19 -22.63
N SER A 404 6.89 23.48 -21.58
CA SER A 404 5.87 24.53 -21.59
C SER A 404 6.48 25.93 -21.70
N THR A 405 7.59 26.20 -21.03
CA THR A 405 8.31 27.49 -21.07
C THR A 405 8.96 27.73 -22.43
N ALA A 406 9.46 26.68 -23.11
CA ALA A 406 10.02 26.76 -24.46
C ALA A 406 8.93 27.11 -25.49
N CYS A 407 7.75 26.49 -25.38
CA CYS A 407 6.61 26.75 -26.27
C CYS A 407 6.07 28.19 -26.14
N TYR A 408 6.13 28.79 -24.94
CA TYR A 408 5.76 30.20 -24.72
C TYR A 408 6.81 31.16 -25.29
N ARG A 409 8.08 30.84 -25.29
CA ARG A 409 9.15 31.69 -25.87
C ARG A 409 9.10 31.72 -27.39
N GLU A 410 8.78 30.60 -28.05
CA GLU A 410 8.63 30.53 -29.50
C GLU A 410 7.41 31.31 -30.02
N ARG A 411 6.29 31.35 -29.29
CA ARG A 411 5.11 32.14 -29.64
C ARG A 411 5.27 33.63 -29.34
N GLY A 412 6.14 34.04 -28.42
CA GLY A 412 6.40 35.45 -28.08
C GLY A 412 7.37 36.15 -29.01
N GLN A 413 8.07 35.46 -29.92
CA GLN A 413 8.99 36.07 -30.90
C GLN A 413 8.37 36.29 -32.29
N GLY A 414 7.11 35.87 -32.49
CA GLY A 414 6.43 35.91 -33.79
C GLY A 414 5.60 37.17 -34.11
N ASP A 415 5.37 38.10 -33.18
CA ASP A 415 4.41 39.19 -33.40
C ASP A 415 4.92 40.56 -32.94
N THR A 416 6.02 41.01 -33.59
CA THR A 416 6.47 42.43 -33.54
C THR A 416 6.74 42.93 -34.93
N ARG A 417 5.79 42.80 -35.85
CA ARG A 417 5.73 43.61 -37.11
C ARG A 417 4.24 43.79 -37.43
N ILE A 418 3.84 45.02 -37.35
CA ILE A 418 2.78 45.75 -38.03
C ILE A 418 2.09 46.67 -37.02
N TYR A 419 2.60 47.91 -36.94
CA TYR A 419 1.87 49.17 -36.95
C TYR A 419 2.90 50.30 -37.01
N ARG A 420 3.17 50.75 -38.24
CA ARG A 420 3.52 52.13 -38.61
C ARG A 420 2.55 52.60 -39.66
#